data_51e82e751a55e172565c45910654d4ac
#
_entry.id   51e82e751a55e172565c45910654d4ac
#
_cell.length_a   1.000
_cell.length_b   1.000
_cell.length_c   1.000
_cell.angle_alpha   90.00
_cell.angle_beta   90.00
_cell.angle_gamma   90.00
#
_symmetry.space_group_name_H-M   'P 1'
#
loop_
_entity.id
_entity.type
_entity.pdbx_description
1 polymer ?
#
loop_
_entity_poly.entity_id
_entity_poly.type
_entity_poly.pdbx_seq_one_letter_code
_entity_poly.pdbx_strand_id
1 'polypeptide(L)'
;MNNEFFTIRPIGYMRHNHSEVPRHCSVSNLEAEIIINKEYLLGIRDIKSGDIINVLFYFHNSPSFTPEKLIAKPPHLGEERGVFSTCSPVRPNPIGLSTVEVVDVIDNIIRIKHVDMINGTPVIDIKPYVPFQKT
;
A
#
# COMPACT_ATOMS: atom_id res chain seq x y z
N MET A 1 13.05 21.98 -16.38
CA MET A 1 12.41 21.04 -15.47
C MET A 1 12.22 19.71 -16.17
N ASN A 2 12.48 18.65 -15.47
CA ASN A 2 12.47 17.31 -16.04
C ASN A 2 11.06 16.73 -16.03
N ASN A 3 10.57 16.28 -17.20
CA ASN A 3 9.28 15.62 -17.35
C ASN A 3 9.43 14.13 -17.63
N GLU A 4 10.47 13.52 -17.05
CA GLU A 4 10.68 12.10 -17.25
C GLU A 4 9.58 11.25 -16.60
N PHE A 5 9.27 10.15 -17.27
CA PHE A 5 8.37 9.14 -16.77
C PHE A 5 9.19 7.90 -16.40
N PHE A 6 8.78 7.25 -15.32
CA PHE A 6 9.40 6.00 -14.87
C PHE A 6 8.38 4.88 -15.03
N THR A 7 8.82 3.77 -15.56
CA THR A 7 7.96 2.58 -15.65
C THR A 7 8.08 1.79 -14.36
N ILE A 8 6.95 1.56 -13.73
CA ILE A 8 6.84 0.71 -12.52
C ILE A 8 5.95 -0.46 -12.87
N ARG A 9 6.37 -1.67 -12.52
CA ARG A 9 5.59 -2.88 -12.74
C ARG A 9 5.16 -3.49 -11.42
N PRO A 10 3.94 -4.05 -11.33
CA PRO A 10 3.52 -4.72 -10.11
C PRO A 10 4.32 -5.99 -9.89
N ILE A 11 4.60 -6.29 -8.63
CA ILE A 11 5.20 -7.56 -8.23
C ILE A 11 4.14 -8.58 -7.82
N GLY A 12 2.91 -8.13 -7.66
CA GLY A 12 1.79 -8.95 -7.27
C GLY A 12 0.54 -8.11 -7.11
N TYR A 13 -0.47 -8.67 -6.47
CA TYR A 13 -1.74 -7.98 -6.26
C TYR A 13 -2.42 -8.45 -4.99
N MET A 14 -3.30 -7.59 -4.46
CA MET A 14 -4.11 -7.87 -3.29
C MET A 14 -5.31 -8.72 -3.65
N ARG A 15 -5.63 -9.72 -2.82
CA ARG A 15 -6.80 -10.56 -3.00
C ARG A 15 -7.58 -10.69 -1.70
N HIS A 16 -8.83 -10.28 -1.72
CA HIS A 16 -9.81 -10.49 -0.66
C HIS A 16 -11.21 -10.24 -1.20
N ASN A 17 -12.23 -10.52 -0.39
CA ASN A 17 -13.63 -10.34 -0.78
C ASN A 17 -14.37 -9.33 0.11
N HIS A 18 -13.65 -8.47 0.81
CA HIS A 18 -14.27 -7.39 1.59
C HIS A 18 -14.85 -6.35 0.64
N SER A 19 -16.12 -5.97 0.85
CA SER A 19 -16.79 -4.98 0.02
C SER A 19 -16.29 -3.57 0.32
N GLU A 20 -15.83 -3.33 1.54
CA GLU A 20 -15.29 -2.04 1.99
C GLU A 20 -14.03 -2.28 2.78
N VAL A 21 -13.12 -1.31 2.74
CA VAL A 21 -11.88 -1.34 3.53
C VAL A 21 -11.79 -0.07 4.38
N PRO A 22 -11.17 -0.14 5.57
CA PRO A 22 -10.92 1.05 6.38
C PRO A 22 -10.08 2.09 5.64
N ARG A 23 -10.17 3.34 6.08
CA ARG A 23 -9.46 4.47 5.45
C ARG A 23 -7.95 4.38 5.53
N HIS A 24 -7.41 3.62 6.51
CA HIS A 24 -5.98 3.52 6.75
C HIS A 24 -5.67 2.22 7.49
N CYS A 25 -4.47 1.69 7.29
CA CYS A 25 -4.04 0.44 7.93
C CYS A 25 -4.06 0.53 9.47
N SER A 26 -3.79 1.71 10.03
CA SER A 26 -3.76 1.91 11.49
C SER A 26 -5.11 1.68 12.18
N VAL A 27 -6.21 1.67 11.43
CA VAL A 27 -7.56 1.45 11.98
C VAL A 27 -8.21 0.20 11.37
N SER A 28 -7.43 -0.68 10.77
CA SER A 28 -7.92 -1.89 10.11
C SER A 28 -7.55 -3.15 10.89
N ASN A 29 -8.50 -4.07 10.98
CA ASN A 29 -8.27 -5.44 11.45
C ASN A 29 -8.51 -6.47 10.35
N LEU A 30 -8.70 -6.02 9.12
CA LEU A 30 -8.99 -6.93 8.01
C LEU A 30 -7.76 -7.71 7.60
N GLU A 31 -7.98 -8.96 7.21
CA GLU A 31 -6.96 -9.83 6.61
C GLU A 31 -7.20 -9.94 5.11
N ALA A 32 -6.12 -10.14 4.39
CA ALA A 32 -6.14 -10.38 2.95
C ALA A 32 -4.87 -11.12 2.54
N GLU A 33 -4.78 -11.45 1.27
CA GLU A 33 -3.64 -12.13 0.70
C GLU A 33 -2.97 -11.25 -0.34
N ILE A 34 -1.63 -11.21 -0.30
CA ILE A 34 -0.84 -10.67 -1.40
C ILE A 34 -0.39 -11.87 -2.23
N ILE A 35 -0.78 -11.87 -3.50
CA ILE A 35 -0.37 -12.90 -4.45
C ILE A 35 0.85 -12.36 -5.20
N ILE A 36 2.01 -12.92 -4.94
CA ILE A 36 3.25 -12.49 -5.59
C ILE A 36 3.39 -13.20 -6.94
N ASN A 37 3.79 -12.45 -7.96
CA ASN A 37 4.11 -13.04 -9.27
C ASN A 37 5.25 -14.04 -9.10
N LYS A 38 5.11 -15.21 -9.69
CA LYS A 38 6.02 -16.33 -9.41
C LYS A 38 7.48 -16.04 -9.78
N GLU A 39 7.70 -15.15 -10.73
CA GLU A 39 9.05 -14.73 -11.11
C GLU A 39 9.80 -14.02 -9.98
N TYR A 40 9.06 -13.52 -8.96
CA TYR A 40 9.63 -12.82 -7.81
C TYR A 40 9.63 -13.65 -6.53
N LEU A 41 9.34 -14.94 -6.63
CA LEU A 41 9.16 -15.82 -5.47
C LEU A 41 10.37 -15.81 -4.53
N LEU A 42 11.59 -15.80 -5.07
CA LEU A 42 12.78 -15.75 -4.24
C LEU A 42 12.86 -14.51 -3.36
N GLY A 43 12.22 -13.43 -3.77
CA GLY A 43 12.23 -12.17 -3.02
C GLY A 43 11.48 -12.24 -1.69
N ILE A 44 10.58 -13.21 -1.51
CA ILE A 44 9.81 -13.35 -0.27
C ILE A 44 10.32 -14.48 0.62
N ARG A 45 11.46 -15.09 0.25
CA ARG A 45 12.00 -16.26 0.95
C ARG A 45 12.11 -16.09 2.46
N ASP A 46 12.49 -14.91 2.93
CA ASP A 46 12.76 -14.65 4.34
C ASP A 46 11.60 -13.93 5.07
N ILE A 47 10.49 -13.70 4.40
CA ILE A 47 9.28 -13.16 5.03
C ILE A 47 8.58 -14.27 5.78
N LYS A 48 8.25 -14.04 7.05
CA LYS A 48 7.65 -15.06 7.91
C LYS A 48 6.57 -14.48 8.81
N SER A 49 5.79 -15.37 9.39
CA SER A 49 4.74 -15.03 10.37
C SER A 49 5.28 -14.10 11.46
N GLY A 50 4.55 -13.05 11.75
CA GLY A 50 4.90 -12.05 12.75
C GLY A 50 5.72 -10.88 12.24
N ASP A 51 6.26 -10.95 11.03
CA ASP A 51 7.00 -9.83 10.45
C ASP A 51 6.07 -8.65 10.22
N ILE A 52 6.61 -7.45 10.46
CA ILE A 52 5.96 -6.20 10.09
C ILE A 52 6.59 -5.72 8.80
N ILE A 53 5.78 -5.48 7.79
CA ILE A 53 6.27 -5.06 6.47
C ILE A 53 5.53 -3.82 6.00
N ASN A 54 6.20 -3.05 5.15
CA ASN A 54 5.62 -1.94 4.41
C ASN A 54 5.27 -2.42 3.01
N VAL A 55 4.02 -2.22 2.62
CA VAL A 55 3.53 -2.56 1.29
C VAL A 55 3.29 -1.27 0.52
N LEU A 56 4.02 -1.11 -0.58
CA LEU A 56 3.80 0.00 -1.50
C LEU A 56 2.88 -0.50 -2.61
N PHE A 57 1.86 0.27 -2.91
CA PHE A 57 0.84 -0.16 -3.86
C PHE A 57 0.34 1.01 -4.70
N TYR A 58 -0.37 0.68 -5.77
CA TYR A 58 -0.93 1.66 -6.69
C TYR A 58 -2.42 1.83 -6.43
N PHE A 59 -2.85 3.08 -6.25
CA PHE A 59 -4.28 3.40 -6.14
C PHE A 59 -4.94 3.33 -7.52
N HIS A 60 -5.27 2.12 -7.97
CA HIS A 60 -5.72 1.88 -9.35
C HIS A 60 -7.13 2.39 -9.65
N ASN A 61 -7.91 2.70 -8.63
CA ASN A 61 -9.29 3.19 -8.78
C ASN A 61 -9.47 4.63 -8.32
N SER A 62 -8.39 5.36 -8.05
CA SER A 62 -8.54 6.76 -7.64
C SER A 62 -8.82 7.66 -8.84
N PRO A 63 -9.53 8.80 -8.63
CA PRO A 63 -9.70 9.80 -9.69
C PRO A 63 -8.35 10.36 -10.15
N SER A 64 -8.33 10.89 -11.37
CA SER A 64 -7.13 11.50 -11.91
C SER A 64 -6.71 12.71 -11.09
N PHE A 65 -5.40 12.89 -10.97
CA PHE A 65 -4.84 14.05 -10.31
C PHE A 65 -5.00 15.29 -11.19
N THR A 66 -5.37 16.39 -10.55
CA THR A 66 -5.36 17.74 -11.17
C THR A 66 -4.70 18.70 -10.17
N PRO A 67 -4.16 19.86 -10.62
CA PRO A 67 -3.39 20.76 -9.74
C PRO A 67 -4.12 21.22 -8.48
N GLU A 68 -5.44 21.39 -8.52
CA GLU A 68 -6.21 21.77 -7.32
C GLU A 68 -6.19 20.67 -6.24
N LYS A 69 -5.87 19.43 -6.60
CA LYS A 69 -5.77 18.33 -5.64
C LYS A 69 -4.47 18.37 -4.83
N LEU A 70 -3.59 19.32 -5.11
CA LEU A 70 -2.43 19.54 -4.25
C LEU A 70 -2.83 19.94 -2.83
N ILE A 71 -4.03 20.49 -2.66
CA ILE A 71 -4.63 20.73 -1.35
C ILE A 71 -5.72 19.68 -1.16
N ALA A 72 -5.60 18.92 -0.08
CA ALA A 72 -6.56 17.88 0.29
C ALA A 72 -7.27 18.28 1.59
N LYS A 73 -8.50 17.79 1.73
CA LYS A 73 -9.27 17.98 2.96
C LYS A 73 -9.75 16.61 3.44
N PRO A 74 -8.88 15.84 4.12
CA PRO A 74 -9.28 14.52 4.59
C PRO A 74 -10.48 14.63 5.54
N PRO A 75 -11.52 13.80 5.36
CA PRO A 75 -12.75 13.91 6.16
C PRO A 75 -12.51 13.79 7.66
N HIS A 76 -11.58 12.94 8.08
CA HIS A 76 -11.30 12.69 9.50
C HIS A 76 -10.52 13.80 10.17
N LEU A 77 -9.88 14.71 9.42
CA LEU A 77 -9.14 15.86 9.97
C LEU A 77 -9.99 17.12 9.98
N GLY A 78 -10.93 17.26 9.05
CA GLY A 78 -11.80 18.43 8.95
C GLY A 78 -11.11 19.72 8.51
N GLU A 79 -9.85 19.67 8.10
CA GLU A 79 -9.07 20.83 7.68
C GLU A 79 -8.28 20.52 6.40
N GLU A 80 -7.92 21.60 5.70
CA GLU A 80 -7.12 21.49 4.49
C GLU A 80 -5.64 21.27 4.82
N ARG A 81 -4.99 20.44 3.99
CA ARG A 81 -3.55 20.19 4.09
C ARG A 81 -2.96 20.00 2.70
N GLY A 82 -1.68 20.32 2.56
CA GLY A 82 -0.94 19.91 1.38
C GLY A 82 -1.01 18.39 1.23
N VAL A 83 -1.17 17.91 0.03
CA VAL A 83 -1.41 16.47 -0.23
C VAL A 83 -0.29 15.58 0.32
N PHE A 84 0.96 16.09 0.35
CA PHE A 84 2.09 15.31 0.85
C PHE A 84 2.13 15.19 2.38
N SER A 85 1.22 15.86 3.06
CA SER A 85 0.98 15.67 4.49
C SER A 85 -0.26 14.82 4.76
N THR A 86 -0.72 14.08 3.77
CA THR A 86 -1.90 13.23 3.83
C THR A 86 -1.64 11.89 3.17
N CYS A 87 -2.53 10.93 3.43
CA CYS A 87 -2.55 9.64 2.74
C CYS A 87 -3.61 9.59 1.65
N SER A 88 -4.04 10.74 1.13
CA SER A 88 -5.03 10.81 0.06
C SER A 88 -4.56 10.04 -1.17
N PRO A 89 -5.44 9.24 -1.80
CA PRO A 89 -5.08 8.54 -3.03
C PRO A 89 -4.99 9.46 -4.25
N VAL A 90 -5.61 10.64 -4.20
CA VAL A 90 -5.60 11.60 -5.31
C VAL A 90 -4.37 12.48 -5.17
N ARG A 91 -3.30 12.08 -5.84
CA ARG A 91 -1.98 12.70 -5.72
C ARG A 91 -1.21 12.54 -7.03
N PRO A 92 -0.11 13.31 -7.23
CA PRO A 92 0.62 13.27 -8.51
C PRO A 92 1.04 11.87 -8.95
N ASN A 93 1.56 11.07 -8.03
CA ASN A 93 1.83 9.66 -8.24
C ASN A 93 0.98 8.90 -7.24
N PRO A 94 -0.08 8.20 -7.68
CA PRO A 94 -1.05 7.58 -6.77
C PRO A 94 -0.49 6.30 -6.15
N ILE A 95 0.54 6.46 -5.35
CA ILE A 95 1.22 5.37 -4.64
C ILE A 95 0.83 5.44 -3.18
N GLY A 96 0.40 4.30 -2.64
CA GLY A 96 0.07 4.16 -1.23
C GLY A 96 1.13 3.36 -0.48
N LEU A 97 1.11 3.52 0.83
CA LEU A 97 1.99 2.79 1.74
C LEU A 97 1.16 2.31 2.92
N SER A 98 1.14 1.00 3.15
CA SER A 98 0.51 0.40 4.31
C SER A 98 1.51 -0.42 5.09
N THR A 99 1.52 -0.24 6.41
CA THR A 99 2.31 -1.06 7.31
C THR A 99 1.39 -2.16 7.85
N VAL A 100 1.76 -3.40 7.61
CA VAL A 100 0.91 -4.57 7.90
C VAL A 100 1.71 -5.65 8.59
N GLU A 101 1.01 -6.57 9.23
CA GLU A 101 1.61 -7.73 9.89
C GLU A 101 1.40 -8.97 9.03
N VAL A 102 2.46 -9.77 8.88
CA VAL A 102 2.39 -11.05 8.17
C VAL A 102 1.79 -12.10 9.11
N VAL A 103 0.71 -12.72 8.66
CA VAL A 103 0.08 -13.83 9.38
C VAL A 103 0.81 -15.14 9.05
N ASP A 104 0.95 -15.44 7.77
CA ASP A 104 1.75 -16.57 7.29
C ASP A 104 2.12 -16.38 5.81
N VAL A 105 2.98 -17.26 5.32
CA VAL A 105 3.40 -17.29 3.92
C VAL A 105 3.31 -18.72 3.44
N ILE A 106 2.58 -18.94 2.36
CA ILE A 106 2.44 -20.25 1.71
C ILE A 106 2.70 -20.06 0.23
N ASP A 107 3.77 -20.68 -0.29
CA ASP A 107 4.20 -20.53 -1.68
C ASP A 107 4.37 -19.04 -2.04
N ASN A 108 3.65 -18.55 -3.05
CA ASN A 108 3.70 -17.15 -3.47
C ASN A 108 2.61 -16.29 -2.82
N ILE A 109 2.00 -16.75 -1.74
CA ILE A 109 0.90 -16.06 -1.07
C ILE A 109 1.38 -15.59 0.30
N ILE A 110 1.29 -14.28 0.55
CA ILE A 110 1.55 -13.68 1.85
C ILE A 110 0.20 -13.26 2.43
N ARG A 111 -0.23 -13.90 3.52
CA ARG A 111 -1.43 -13.48 4.22
C ARG A 111 -1.06 -12.41 5.24
N ILE A 112 -1.77 -11.29 5.19
CA ILE A 112 -1.48 -10.12 6.00
C ILE A 112 -2.71 -9.63 6.75
N LYS A 113 -2.47 -8.85 7.80
CA LYS A 113 -3.49 -8.23 8.64
C LYS A 113 -3.29 -6.71 8.64
N HIS A 114 -4.35 -5.97 8.89
CA HIS A 114 -4.43 -4.50 8.87
C HIS A 114 -4.56 -3.94 7.45
N VAL A 115 -5.34 -4.61 6.63
CA VAL A 115 -5.48 -4.28 5.21
C VAL A 115 -6.42 -3.08 5.03
N ASP A 116 -5.97 -2.11 4.25
CA ASP A 116 -6.76 -0.96 3.83
C ASP A 116 -6.79 -0.82 2.30
N MET A 117 -6.24 -1.79 1.59
CA MET A 117 -6.23 -1.85 0.13
C MET A 117 -7.43 -2.62 -0.38
N ILE A 118 -8.06 -2.12 -1.43
CA ILE A 118 -9.19 -2.81 -2.05
C ILE A 118 -8.72 -4.06 -2.82
N ASN A 119 -9.64 -4.98 -3.05
CA ASN A 119 -9.33 -6.18 -3.82
C ASN A 119 -8.79 -5.82 -5.20
N GLY A 120 -7.77 -6.54 -5.67
CA GLY A 120 -7.17 -6.30 -6.98
C GLY A 120 -6.10 -5.22 -6.99
N THR A 121 -5.84 -4.55 -5.87
CA THR A 121 -4.81 -3.49 -5.80
C THR A 121 -3.46 -4.04 -6.24
N PRO A 122 -2.83 -3.42 -7.24
CA PRO A 122 -1.47 -3.82 -7.63
C PRO A 122 -0.46 -3.47 -6.54
N VAL A 123 0.37 -4.44 -6.18
CA VAL A 123 1.47 -4.25 -5.22
C VAL A 123 2.73 -3.93 -6.01
N ILE A 124 3.38 -2.81 -5.67
CA ILE A 124 4.56 -2.31 -6.38
C ILE A 124 5.83 -2.86 -5.73
N ASP A 125 5.88 -2.86 -4.40
CA ASP A 125 7.08 -3.23 -3.66
C ASP A 125 6.71 -3.63 -2.24
N ILE A 126 7.59 -4.39 -1.61
CA ILE A 126 7.48 -4.74 -0.20
C ILE A 126 8.83 -4.47 0.44
N LYS A 127 8.83 -3.81 1.58
CA LYS A 127 10.03 -3.52 2.34
C LYS A 127 9.82 -3.90 3.80
N PRO A 128 10.87 -4.32 4.51
CA PRO A 128 10.73 -4.52 5.95
C PRO A 128 10.45 -3.21 6.65
N TYR A 129 9.65 -3.25 7.71
CA TYR A 129 9.46 -2.08 8.56
C TYR A 129 10.72 -1.91 9.42
N VAL A 130 11.41 -0.79 9.25
CA VAL A 130 12.59 -0.47 10.05
C VAL A 130 12.28 0.80 10.83
N PRO A 131 12.15 0.70 12.17
CA PRO A 131 11.87 1.90 12.97
C PRO A 131 13.04 2.87 12.93
N PHE A 132 12.69 4.16 13.03
CA PHE A 132 13.70 5.19 13.12
C PHE A 132 14.54 4.99 14.39
N GLN A 133 15.85 4.95 14.23
CA GLN A 133 16.78 4.78 15.36
C GLN A 133 17.47 6.11 15.66
N LYS A 134 17.33 6.55 16.90
CA LYS A 134 18.05 7.73 17.39
C LYS A 134 19.38 7.27 17.96
N THR A 135 20.43 7.94 17.56
CA THR A 135 21.76 7.71 18.11
C THR A 135 22.09 8.75 19.17
#